data_6f2546acee21a30129a70f362b23985c
#
_entry.id   6f2546acee21a30129a70f362b23985c
#
_cell.length_a   1.000
_cell.length_b   1.000
_cell.length_c   1.000
_cell.angle_alpha   90.00
_cell.angle_beta   90.00
_cell.angle_gamma   90.00
#
_symmetry.space_group_name_H-M   'P 1'
#
loop_
_entity.id
_entity.type
_entity.pdbx_description
1 polymer ?
#
loop_
_entity_poly.entity_id
_entity_poly.type
_entity_poly.pdbx_seq_one_letter_code
_entity_poly.pdbx_strand_id
1 'polypeptide(L)'
;MSDLDILILRDPRESKKKCSLTPLAGKAGVEFRVYHPDRRVDASGRILLDPDGEPFTKADLDKPLFLIDCAWRRVPTLSRTVDGEVLRRRLPDLVTAYPRKSNFFEDPVRGLASIEALFAASLLVGRPNLELLKEYRWRDEFLERNRDLLASCAADGE
;
A
#
# COMPACT_ATOMS: atom_id res chain seq x y z
N MET A 1 11.76 -17.95 -7.79
CA MET A 1 10.59 -17.08 -7.76
C MET A 1 10.88 -15.89 -6.86
N SER A 2 10.79 -14.72 -7.40
CA SER A 2 11.08 -13.53 -6.61
C SER A 2 9.88 -13.15 -5.77
N ASP A 3 10.15 -12.79 -4.52
CA ASP A 3 9.11 -12.34 -3.61
C ASP A 3 8.63 -10.93 -3.97
N LEU A 4 7.44 -10.61 -3.51
CA LEU A 4 6.92 -9.26 -3.65
C LEU A 4 7.85 -8.30 -2.89
N ASP A 5 8.29 -7.24 -3.56
CA ASP A 5 9.17 -6.23 -2.97
C ASP A 5 8.33 -5.00 -2.59
N ILE A 6 8.30 -4.71 -1.31
CA ILE A 6 7.53 -3.60 -0.76
C ILE A 6 8.44 -2.71 0.08
N LEU A 7 8.48 -1.43 -0.26
CA LEU A 7 9.16 -0.43 0.56
C LEU A 7 8.10 0.45 1.22
N ILE A 8 8.20 0.61 2.53
CA ILE A 8 7.27 1.43 3.31
C ILE A 8 8.05 2.56 3.99
N LEU A 9 7.75 3.79 3.61
CA LEU A 9 8.29 4.98 4.28
C LEU A 9 7.31 5.38 5.36
N ARG A 10 7.68 5.15 6.60
CA ARG A 10 6.80 5.34 7.75
C ARG A 10 7.11 6.63 8.50
N ASP A 11 6.06 7.41 8.75
CA ASP A 11 6.16 8.58 9.60
C ASP A 11 6.29 8.13 11.07
N PRO A 12 7.32 8.57 11.80
CA PRO A 12 7.47 8.19 13.21
C PRO A 12 6.32 8.70 14.10
N ARG A 13 5.50 9.60 13.59
CA ARG A 13 4.32 10.09 14.29
C ARG A 13 3.15 9.10 14.30
N GLU A 14 3.20 8.09 13.42
CA GLU A 14 2.14 7.09 13.36
C GLU A 14 2.22 6.13 14.55
N SER A 15 1.06 5.74 15.06
CA SER A 15 0.98 4.78 16.15
C SER A 15 1.28 3.37 15.63
N LYS A 16 2.34 2.76 16.14
CA LYS A 16 2.69 1.38 15.77
C LYS A 16 1.62 0.39 16.19
N LYS A 17 0.94 0.65 17.31
CA LYS A 17 -0.11 -0.25 17.81
C LYS A 17 -1.36 -0.24 16.95
N LYS A 18 -1.67 0.89 16.33
CA LYS A 18 -2.87 1.05 15.51
C LYS A 18 -2.62 0.85 14.03
N CYS A 19 -1.37 0.75 13.63
CA CYS A 19 -1.01 0.64 12.22
C CYS A 19 -1.23 -0.79 11.72
N SER A 20 -2.00 -0.94 10.65
CA SER A 20 -2.26 -2.24 10.03
C SER A 20 -1.00 -2.88 9.46
N LEU A 21 0.04 -2.09 9.21
CA LEU A 21 1.29 -2.55 8.60
C LEU A 21 2.28 -3.13 9.61
N THR A 22 2.10 -2.86 10.91
CA THR A 22 3.05 -3.30 11.94
C THR A 22 3.31 -4.81 11.89
N PRO A 23 2.31 -5.69 11.68
CA PRO A 23 2.57 -7.13 11.58
C PRO A 23 3.48 -7.54 10.43
N LEU A 24 3.72 -6.67 9.45
CA LEU A 24 4.61 -6.95 8.34
C LEU A 24 6.08 -6.74 8.67
N ALA A 25 6.39 -6.13 9.80
CA ALA A 25 7.77 -5.89 10.20
C ALA A 25 8.53 -7.22 10.32
N GLY A 26 9.67 -7.30 9.67
CA GLY A 26 10.50 -8.50 9.67
C GLY A 26 10.13 -9.55 8.64
N LYS A 27 9.05 -9.38 7.90
CA LYS A 27 8.67 -10.33 6.85
C LYS A 27 9.54 -10.13 5.61
N ALA A 28 9.85 -11.24 4.94
CA ALA A 28 10.65 -11.21 3.72
C ALA A 28 9.95 -10.37 2.65
N GLY A 29 10.72 -9.57 1.93
CA GLY A 29 10.20 -8.73 0.86
C GLY A 29 9.59 -7.41 1.33
N VAL A 30 9.57 -7.15 2.63
CA VAL A 30 9.03 -5.91 3.18
C VAL A 30 10.13 -5.15 3.91
N GLU A 31 10.39 -3.93 3.45
CA GLU A 31 11.39 -3.06 4.07
C GLU A 31 10.70 -1.82 4.62
N PHE A 32 10.92 -1.52 5.90
CA PHE A 32 10.46 -0.28 6.51
C PHE A 32 11.61 0.72 6.59
N ARG A 33 11.32 1.96 6.21
CA ARG A 33 12.20 3.09 6.42
C ARG A 33 11.46 4.12 7.24
N VAL A 34 12.07 4.58 8.33
CA VAL A 34 11.46 5.62 9.17
C VAL A 34 11.85 6.97 8.59
N TYR A 35 10.84 7.81 8.37
CA TYR A 35 11.07 9.15 7.84
C TYR A 35 11.95 9.97 8.79
N HIS A 36 12.89 10.68 8.17
CA HIS A 36 13.69 11.71 8.83
C HIS A 36 14.03 12.77 7.78
N PRO A 37 13.93 14.07 8.09
CA PRO A 37 14.13 15.11 7.09
C PRO A 37 15.53 15.11 6.45
N ASP A 38 16.52 14.54 7.13
CA ASP A 38 17.88 14.50 6.64
C ASP A 38 18.28 13.18 5.98
N ARG A 39 17.32 12.25 5.81
CA ARG A 39 17.59 10.95 5.19
C ARG A 39 16.83 10.84 3.88
N ARG A 40 17.58 10.52 2.81
CA ARG A 40 17.00 10.30 1.50
C ARG A 40 16.63 8.82 1.34
N VAL A 41 15.56 8.57 0.60
CA VAL A 41 15.08 7.22 0.31
C VAL A 41 14.97 7.07 -1.21
N ASP A 42 15.69 6.10 -1.76
CA ASP A 42 15.63 5.83 -3.19
C ASP A 42 14.45 4.91 -3.49
N ALA A 43 13.50 5.40 -4.25
CA ALA A 43 12.31 4.65 -4.66
C ALA A 43 12.23 4.51 -6.18
N SER A 44 13.36 4.64 -6.88
CA SER A 44 13.39 4.59 -8.34
C SER A 44 12.76 3.32 -8.89
N GLY A 45 11.87 3.48 -9.87
CA GLY A 45 11.23 2.36 -10.56
C GLY A 45 10.12 1.67 -9.77
N ARG A 46 9.80 2.15 -8.59
CA ARG A 46 8.74 1.57 -7.76
C ARG A 46 7.39 2.17 -8.10
N ILE A 47 6.35 1.39 -7.83
CA ILE A 47 4.97 1.86 -7.95
C ILE A 47 4.55 2.44 -6.62
N LEU A 48 4.28 3.74 -6.61
CA LEU A 48 3.73 4.44 -5.44
C LEU A 48 2.21 4.37 -5.48
N LEU A 49 1.61 3.84 -4.44
CA LEU A 49 0.15 3.83 -4.32
C LEU A 49 -0.33 5.25 -4.04
N ASP A 50 -1.12 5.79 -4.96
CA ASP A 50 -1.54 7.18 -4.95
C ASP A 50 -2.94 7.28 -5.56
N PRO A 51 -3.93 7.76 -4.79
CA PRO A 51 -5.31 7.86 -5.30
C PRO A 51 -5.46 8.81 -6.49
N ASP A 52 -4.49 9.72 -6.68
CA ASP A 52 -4.49 10.65 -7.81
C ASP A 52 -3.65 10.13 -8.97
N GLY A 53 -3.13 8.91 -8.89
CA GLY A 53 -2.31 8.33 -9.94
C GLY A 53 -3.12 7.73 -11.07
N GLU A 54 -2.41 7.20 -12.06
CA GLU A 54 -3.03 6.46 -13.17
C GLU A 54 -3.47 5.07 -12.70
N PRO A 55 -4.43 4.45 -13.39
CA PRO A 55 -4.77 3.07 -13.08
C PRO A 55 -3.60 2.13 -13.41
N PHE A 56 -3.53 1.00 -12.71
CA PHE A 56 -2.54 -0.03 -13.03
C PHE A 56 -2.75 -0.57 -14.43
N THR A 57 -1.65 -0.94 -15.09
CA THR A 57 -1.68 -1.53 -16.42
C THR A 57 -0.82 -2.80 -16.45
N LYS A 58 -0.86 -3.53 -17.57
CA LYS A 58 -0.01 -4.71 -17.73
C LYS A 58 1.47 -4.39 -17.71
N ALA A 59 1.84 -3.16 -18.02
CA ALA A 59 3.23 -2.72 -17.95
C ALA A 59 3.76 -2.67 -16.51
N ASP A 60 2.86 -2.69 -15.53
CA ASP A 60 3.22 -2.63 -14.12
C ASP A 60 3.49 -4.00 -13.51
N LEU A 61 3.27 -5.08 -14.25
CA LEU A 61 3.52 -6.43 -13.75
C LEU A 61 4.97 -6.58 -13.26
N ASP A 62 5.12 -7.26 -12.15
CA ASP A 62 6.40 -7.57 -11.52
C ASP A 62 7.19 -6.38 -10.99
N LYS A 63 6.60 -5.19 -10.97
CA LYS A 63 7.28 -4.02 -10.43
C LYS A 63 7.18 -3.98 -8.90
N PRO A 64 8.21 -3.46 -8.22
CA PRO A 64 8.17 -3.32 -6.76
C PRO A 64 7.22 -2.21 -6.35
N LEU A 65 6.70 -2.34 -5.13
CA LEU A 65 5.73 -1.40 -4.56
C LEU A 65 6.38 -0.42 -3.59
N PHE A 66 5.74 0.72 -3.42
CA PHE A 66 6.16 1.76 -2.48
C PHE A 66 4.91 2.37 -1.85
N LEU A 67 4.94 2.50 -0.53
CA LEU A 67 3.85 3.12 0.21
C LEU A 67 4.41 4.14 1.17
N ILE A 68 3.81 5.32 1.21
CA ILE A 68 4.11 6.34 2.21
C ILE A 68 3.06 6.21 3.31
N ASP A 69 3.48 5.79 4.49
CA ASP A 69 2.61 5.52 5.64
C ASP A 69 2.61 6.71 6.59
N CYS A 70 1.67 7.62 6.37
CA CYS A 70 1.52 8.81 7.19
C CYS A 70 0.12 9.39 7.02
N ALA A 71 -0.21 10.38 7.86
CA ALA A 71 -1.42 11.17 7.64
C ALA A 71 -1.32 11.87 6.28
N TRP A 72 -2.44 11.90 5.56
CA TRP A 72 -2.43 12.44 4.18
C TRP A 72 -1.83 13.84 4.09
N ARG A 73 -2.06 14.69 5.09
CA ARG A 73 -1.52 16.06 5.11
C ARG A 73 0.00 16.13 5.18
N ARG A 74 0.63 15.02 5.58
CA ARG A 74 2.09 14.94 5.69
C ARG A 74 2.75 14.31 4.46
N VAL A 75 1.97 13.80 3.52
CA VAL A 75 2.52 13.19 2.30
C VAL A 75 3.49 14.11 1.57
N PRO A 76 3.20 15.41 1.35
CA PRO A 76 4.19 16.29 0.71
C PRO A 76 5.50 16.40 1.47
N THR A 77 5.44 16.39 2.81
CA THR A 77 6.64 16.47 3.66
C THR A 77 7.52 15.25 3.49
N LEU A 78 6.93 14.06 3.59
CA LEU A 78 7.68 12.81 3.43
C LEU A 78 8.19 12.64 2.00
N SER A 79 7.39 13.04 1.03
CA SER A 79 7.75 12.91 -0.39
C SER A 79 9.02 13.69 -0.75
N ARG A 80 9.34 14.74 -0.03
CA ARG A 80 10.54 15.54 -0.27
C ARG A 80 11.83 14.75 -0.03
N THR A 81 11.78 13.68 0.75
CA THR A 81 12.96 12.84 1.01
C THR A 81 13.10 11.70 0.02
N VAL A 82 12.15 11.54 -0.88
CA VAL A 82 12.14 10.43 -1.84
C VAL A 82 12.91 10.83 -3.10
N ASP A 83 13.88 9.99 -3.46
CA ASP A 83 14.66 10.16 -4.68
C ASP A 83 14.22 9.17 -5.75
N GLY A 84 14.43 9.55 -7.00
CA GLY A 84 14.14 8.72 -8.16
C GLY A 84 12.72 8.91 -8.68
N GLU A 85 12.50 8.38 -9.87
CA GLU A 85 11.17 8.43 -10.48
C GLU A 85 10.32 7.28 -9.98
N VAL A 86 9.13 7.62 -9.48
CA VAL A 86 8.14 6.62 -9.08
C VAL A 86 6.99 6.64 -10.07
N LEU A 87 6.35 5.49 -10.19
CA LEU A 87 5.15 5.34 -11.02
C LEU A 87 3.94 5.44 -10.09
N ARG A 88 3.17 6.50 -10.22
CA ARG A 88 2.00 6.71 -9.37
C ARG A 88 0.83 5.93 -9.94
N ARG A 89 0.24 5.04 -9.13
CA ARG A 89 -0.89 4.20 -9.55
C ARG A 89 -1.98 4.21 -8.49
N ARG A 90 -3.22 4.27 -8.96
CA ARG A 90 -4.38 4.20 -8.09
C ARG A 90 -5.00 2.80 -8.12
N LEU A 91 -5.63 2.46 -7.02
CA LEU A 91 -6.38 1.21 -6.90
C LEU A 91 -7.81 1.42 -7.40
N PRO A 92 -8.49 0.34 -7.80
CA PRO A 92 -9.93 0.42 -8.06
C PRO A 92 -10.70 0.77 -6.78
N ASP A 93 -11.99 1.07 -6.91
CA ASP A 93 -12.84 1.54 -5.81
C ASP A 93 -13.24 0.41 -4.87
N LEU A 94 -12.26 -0.11 -4.14
CA LEU A 94 -12.47 -1.14 -3.14
C LEU A 94 -13.08 -0.55 -1.86
N VAL A 95 -13.78 -1.38 -1.10
CA VAL A 95 -14.43 -0.98 0.15
C VAL A 95 -13.64 -1.51 1.32
N THR A 96 -13.28 -0.62 2.27
CA THR A 96 -12.55 -1.03 3.45
C THR A 96 -13.42 -1.85 4.41
N ALA A 97 -12.78 -2.81 5.08
CA ALA A 97 -13.37 -3.50 6.22
C ALA A 97 -12.88 -2.93 7.54
N TYR A 98 -11.91 -2.01 7.50
CA TYR A 98 -11.35 -1.40 8.71
C TYR A 98 -12.39 -0.50 9.36
N PRO A 99 -12.69 -0.70 10.66
CA PRO A 99 -13.68 0.15 11.33
C PRO A 99 -13.16 1.57 11.50
N ARG A 100 -14.02 2.54 11.13
CA ARG A 100 -13.69 3.94 11.26
C ARG A 100 -14.55 4.55 12.36
N LYS A 101 -13.89 5.17 13.31
CA LYS A 101 -14.57 5.82 14.43
C LYS A 101 -14.88 7.29 14.14
N SER A 102 -14.28 7.85 13.10
CA SER A 102 -14.45 9.25 12.78
C SER A 102 -14.54 9.43 11.28
N ASN A 103 -15.52 10.22 10.85
CA ASN A 103 -15.71 10.58 9.45
C ASN A 103 -15.10 11.95 9.13
N PHE A 104 -14.29 12.49 10.05
CA PHE A 104 -13.76 13.84 9.87
C PHE A 104 -12.56 13.90 8.93
N PHE A 105 -11.97 12.78 8.58
CA PHE A 105 -10.79 12.76 7.74
C PHE A 105 -11.02 11.94 6.51
N GLU A 106 -10.71 12.54 5.37
CA GLU A 106 -10.67 11.81 4.12
C GLU A 106 -9.34 11.07 4.05
N ASP A 107 -9.42 9.79 3.75
CA ASP A 107 -8.25 8.95 3.62
C ASP A 107 -7.77 9.01 2.17
N PRO A 108 -6.47 9.31 1.92
CA PRO A 108 -5.96 9.44 0.56
C PRO A 108 -6.05 8.15 -0.27
N VAL A 109 -6.19 6.99 0.36
CA VAL A 109 -6.40 5.73 -0.36
C VAL A 109 -7.87 5.34 -0.37
N ARG A 110 -8.75 6.33 -0.41
CA ARG A 110 -10.21 6.18 -0.48
C ARG A 110 -10.79 5.35 0.65
N GLY A 111 -10.20 5.50 1.80
CA GLY A 111 -10.68 4.83 2.98
C GLY A 111 -10.09 3.45 3.24
N LEU A 112 -9.27 2.92 2.36
CA LEU A 112 -8.64 1.63 2.60
C LEU A 112 -7.59 1.73 3.71
N ALA A 113 -7.48 0.66 4.52
CA ALA A 113 -6.34 0.51 5.39
C ALA A 113 -5.11 0.22 4.52
N SER A 114 -3.94 0.62 5.00
CA SER A 114 -2.70 0.44 4.23
C SER A 114 -2.45 -1.02 3.84
N ILE A 115 -2.76 -1.96 4.74
CA ILE A 115 -2.57 -3.38 4.46
C ILE A 115 -3.53 -3.87 3.37
N GLU A 116 -4.75 -3.36 3.34
CA GLU A 116 -5.73 -3.67 2.30
C GLU A 116 -5.22 -3.16 0.94
N ALA A 117 -4.68 -1.95 0.93
CA ALA A 117 -4.14 -1.35 -0.29
C ALA A 117 -2.96 -2.15 -0.83
N LEU A 118 -2.04 -2.57 0.04
CA LEU A 118 -0.89 -3.38 -0.37
C LEU A 118 -1.31 -4.73 -0.94
N PHE A 119 -2.29 -5.38 -0.30
CA PHE A 119 -2.78 -6.65 -0.82
C PHE A 119 -3.37 -6.49 -2.22
N ALA A 120 -4.23 -5.50 -2.42
CA ALA A 120 -4.83 -5.24 -3.73
C ALA A 120 -3.76 -4.95 -4.78
N ALA A 121 -2.75 -4.15 -4.42
CA ALA A 121 -1.65 -3.86 -5.32
C ALA A 121 -0.86 -5.13 -5.68
N SER A 122 -0.70 -6.06 -4.73
CA SER A 122 -0.01 -7.32 -5.01
C SER A 122 -0.70 -8.11 -6.11
N LEU A 123 -2.03 -8.08 -6.15
CA LEU A 123 -2.79 -8.72 -7.24
C LEU A 123 -2.53 -8.02 -8.56
N LEU A 124 -2.52 -6.69 -8.55
CA LEU A 124 -2.39 -5.89 -9.78
C LEU A 124 -1.01 -5.97 -10.41
N VAL A 125 0.03 -6.23 -9.60
CA VAL A 125 1.36 -6.46 -10.15
C VAL A 125 1.66 -7.93 -10.42
N GLY A 126 0.64 -8.78 -10.33
CA GLY A 126 0.78 -10.19 -10.67
C GLY A 126 1.52 -11.04 -9.65
N ARG A 127 1.63 -10.55 -8.42
CA ARG A 127 2.32 -11.25 -7.33
C ARG A 127 1.42 -11.35 -6.10
N PRO A 128 0.26 -12.02 -6.23
CA PRO A 128 -0.70 -12.08 -5.12
C PRO A 128 -0.07 -12.71 -3.89
N ASN A 129 -0.30 -12.09 -2.74
CA ASN A 129 0.30 -12.54 -1.50
C ASN A 129 -0.70 -12.42 -0.35
N LEU A 130 -1.44 -13.51 -0.09
CA LEU A 130 -2.41 -13.57 1.00
C LEU A 130 -1.75 -13.49 2.37
N GLU A 131 -0.44 -13.78 2.45
CA GLU A 131 0.28 -13.66 3.71
C GLU A 131 0.27 -12.22 4.25
N LEU A 132 0.10 -11.23 3.36
CA LEU A 132 -0.02 -9.84 3.78
C LEU A 132 -1.20 -9.64 4.72
N LEU A 133 -2.29 -10.38 4.51
CA LEU A 133 -3.51 -10.26 5.31
C LEU A 133 -3.59 -11.27 6.47
N LYS A 134 -2.58 -12.12 6.63
CA LYS A 134 -2.64 -13.23 7.59
C LYS A 134 -3.01 -12.78 9.00
N GLU A 135 -2.46 -11.68 9.45
CA GLU A 135 -2.70 -11.18 10.80
C GLU A 135 -3.68 -10.01 10.83
N TYR A 136 -4.29 -9.72 9.69
CA TYR A 136 -5.26 -8.65 9.61
C TYR A 136 -6.61 -9.13 10.13
N ARG A 137 -7.08 -8.47 11.18
CA ARG A 137 -8.30 -8.89 11.90
C ARG A 137 -9.54 -8.94 11.01
N TRP A 138 -9.64 -8.02 10.06
CA TRP A 138 -10.82 -7.91 9.19
C TRP A 138 -10.59 -8.48 7.79
N ARG A 139 -9.64 -9.41 7.67
CA ARG A 139 -9.28 -10.03 6.41
C ARG A 139 -10.47 -10.64 5.68
N ASP A 140 -11.22 -11.48 6.38
CA ASP A 140 -12.33 -12.21 5.74
C ASP A 140 -13.41 -11.27 5.26
N GLU A 141 -13.73 -10.25 6.06
CA GLU A 141 -14.72 -9.25 5.70
C GLU A 141 -14.26 -8.42 4.50
N PHE A 142 -13.00 -8.04 4.46
CA PHE A 142 -12.45 -7.29 3.34
C PHE A 142 -12.52 -8.11 2.04
N LEU A 143 -12.11 -9.37 2.10
CA LEU A 143 -12.13 -10.24 0.94
C LEU A 143 -13.55 -10.47 0.44
N GLU A 144 -14.50 -10.64 1.34
CA GLU A 144 -15.90 -10.86 0.96
C GLU A 144 -16.54 -9.60 0.36
N ARG A 145 -16.31 -8.45 0.95
CA ARG A 145 -16.88 -7.19 0.46
C ARG A 145 -16.39 -6.83 -0.93
N ASN A 146 -15.20 -7.28 -1.30
CA ASN A 146 -14.55 -6.88 -2.55
C ASN A 146 -14.30 -8.06 -3.48
N ARG A 147 -14.99 -9.17 -3.28
CA ARG A 147 -14.74 -10.41 -4.01
C ARG A 147 -14.64 -10.20 -5.52
N ASP A 148 -15.61 -9.55 -6.12
CA ASP A 148 -15.66 -9.41 -7.57
C ASP A 148 -14.56 -8.49 -8.11
N LEU A 149 -14.31 -7.38 -7.42
CA LEU A 149 -13.24 -6.45 -7.81
C LEU A 149 -11.86 -7.09 -7.64
N LEU A 150 -11.66 -7.83 -6.57
CA LEU A 150 -10.37 -8.50 -6.33
C LEU A 150 -10.13 -9.59 -7.38
N ALA A 151 -11.16 -10.33 -7.76
CA ALA A 151 -11.04 -11.32 -8.83
C ALA A 151 -10.68 -10.65 -10.16
N SER A 152 -11.25 -9.49 -10.43
CA SER A 152 -10.92 -8.70 -11.61
C SER A 152 -9.47 -8.22 -11.59
N CYS A 153 -8.98 -7.76 -10.43
CA CYS A 153 -7.59 -7.36 -10.28
C CYS A 153 -6.62 -8.51 -10.59
N ALA A 154 -6.91 -9.69 -10.10
CA ALA A 154 -6.09 -10.87 -10.37
C ALA A 154 -6.10 -11.24 -11.85
N ALA A 155 -7.26 -11.16 -12.51
CA ALA A 155 -7.38 -11.45 -13.93
C ALA A 155 -6.61 -10.42 -14.77
N ASP A 156 -6.70 -9.13 -14.41
CA ASP A 156 -5.98 -8.07 -15.11
C ASP A 156 -4.47 -8.19 -14.93
N GLY A 157 -4.03 -8.81 -13.85
CA GLY A 157 -2.62 -9.03 -13.56
C GLY A 157 -2.00 -10.19 -14.34
N GLU A 158 -2.81 -10.95 -15.03
CA GLU A 158 -2.32 -12.05 -15.90
C GLU A 158 -1.95 -11.51 -17.30
#